data_6989b3c801ea49e963da50aa193ccb7e
#
_entry.id   6989b3c801ea49e963da50aa193ccb7e
#
_cell.length_a   1.000
_cell.length_b   1.000
_cell.length_c   1.000
_cell.angle_alpha   90.00
_cell.angle_beta   90.00
_cell.angle_gamma   90.00
#
_symmetry.space_group_name_H-M   'P 1'
#
loop_
_entity.id
_entity.type
_entity.pdbx_description
1 polymer ?
#
loop_
_entity_poly.entity_id
_entity_poly.type
_entity_poly.pdbx_seq_one_letter_code
_entity_poly.pdbx_strand_id
1 'polypeptide(L)'
;MITVMIHSVMLDTEYEFCLDSNTPVSVIAEEIGEVICQKEQLKVNGNPEQLMLFSPERQSIIPSNTTLGAFGIKTGDTLYFG
;
A
#
# COMPACT_ATOMS: atom_id res chain seq x y z
N MET A 1 12.76 -5.52 6.48
CA MET A 1 11.47 -4.79 6.44
C MET A 1 11.72 -3.30 6.30
N ILE A 2 10.81 -2.62 5.65
CA ILE A 2 10.90 -1.18 5.47
C ILE A 2 9.66 -0.52 6.11
N THR A 3 9.83 0.70 6.58
CA THR A 3 8.73 1.50 7.13
C THR A 3 8.37 2.58 6.13
N VAL A 4 7.12 2.59 5.69
CA VAL A 4 6.63 3.56 4.70
C VAL A 4 5.36 4.22 5.19
N MET A 5 5.10 5.41 4.69
CA MET A 5 3.83 6.11 4.93
C MET A 5 2.86 5.74 3.82
N ILE A 6 1.68 5.29 4.21
CA ILE A 6 0.62 4.96 3.27
C ILE A 6 -0.49 6.00 3.41
N HIS A 7 -0.74 6.75 2.35
CA HIS A 7 -1.83 7.72 2.31
C HIS A 7 -3.04 7.09 1.63
N SER A 8 -4.12 6.93 2.39
CA SER A 8 -5.37 6.43 1.82
C SER A 8 -6.07 7.56 1.07
N VAL A 9 -6.16 7.43 -0.24
CA VAL A 9 -6.80 8.44 -1.09
C VAL A 9 -8.27 8.57 -0.73
N MET A 10 -8.93 7.43 -0.46
CA MET A 10 -10.36 7.40 -0.17
C MET A 10 -10.70 8.09 1.17
N LEU A 11 -9.86 7.89 2.19
CA LEU A 11 -10.09 8.39 3.55
C LEU A 11 -9.31 9.67 3.86
N ASP A 12 -8.42 10.08 2.96
CA ASP A 12 -7.53 11.24 3.13
C ASP A 12 -6.79 11.19 4.47
N THR A 13 -6.26 10.02 4.79
CA THR A 13 -5.58 9.75 6.05
C THR A 13 -4.28 9.01 5.78
N GLU A 14 -3.24 9.35 6.54
CA GLU A 14 -1.95 8.68 6.43
C GLU A 14 -1.75 7.68 7.56
N TYR A 15 -1.09 6.57 7.22
CA TYR A 15 -0.73 5.52 8.16
C TYR A 15 0.73 5.13 7.97
N GLU A 16 1.38 4.77 9.07
CA GLU A 16 2.72 4.22 9.01
C GLU A 16 2.64 2.69 8.99
N PHE A 17 3.28 2.08 8.01
CA PHE A 17 3.31 0.62 7.88
C PHE A 17 4.73 0.11 7.84
N CYS A 18 4.96 -1.00 8.54
CA CYS A 18 6.17 -1.81 8.42
C CYS A 18 5.86 -2.94 7.44
N LEU A 19 6.52 -2.95 6.29
CA LEU A 19 6.21 -3.89 5.21
C LEU A 19 7.47 -4.67 4.82
N ASP A 20 7.25 -5.91 4.39
CA ASP A 20 8.32 -6.74 3.86
C ASP A 20 8.55 -6.39 2.40
N SER A 21 9.75 -5.88 2.09
CA SER A 21 10.10 -5.47 0.72
C SER A 21 10.21 -6.65 -0.25
N ASN A 22 10.24 -7.88 0.24
CA ASN A 22 10.32 -9.09 -0.58
C ASN A 22 8.97 -9.77 -0.80
N THR A 23 7.89 -9.26 -0.19
CA THR A 23 6.55 -9.80 -0.38
C THR A 23 5.92 -9.19 -1.64
N PRO A 24 5.21 -9.99 -2.46
CA PRO A 24 4.53 -9.45 -3.65
C PRO A 24 3.57 -8.31 -3.28
N VAL A 25 3.53 -7.30 -4.12
CA VAL A 25 2.71 -6.10 -3.90
C VAL A 25 1.23 -6.45 -3.78
N SER A 26 0.75 -7.47 -4.52
CA SER A 26 -0.63 -7.93 -4.41
C SER A 26 -0.99 -8.33 -2.98
N VAL A 27 -0.10 -9.03 -2.30
CA VAL A 27 -0.29 -9.46 -0.90
C VAL A 27 -0.25 -8.25 0.03
N ILE A 28 0.70 -7.34 -0.21
CA ILE A 28 0.85 -6.13 0.60
C ILE A 28 -0.40 -5.25 0.51
N ALA A 29 -0.94 -5.08 -0.70
CA ALA A 29 -2.16 -4.28 -0.90
C ALA A 29 -3.34 -4.86 -0.13
N GLU A 30 -3.49 -6.19 -0.12
CA GLU A 30 -4.53 -6.85 0.66
C GLU A 30 -4.35 -6.61 2.16
N GLU A 31 -3.13 -6.74 2.66
CA GLU A 31 -2.82 -6.53 4.08
C GLU A 31 -3.12 -5.09 4.48
N ILE A 32 -2.71 -4.12 3.68
CA ILE A 32 -2.97 -2.70 3.94
C ILE A 32 -4.47 -2.45 3.97
N GLY A 33 -5.21 -2.98 3.01
CA GLY A 33 -6.65 -2.83 2.95
C GLY A 33 -7.34 -3.39 4.19
N GLU A 34 -6.95 -4.58 4.64
CA GLU A 34 -7.50 -5.19 5.84
C GLU A 34 -7.22 -4.35 7.09
N VAL A 35 -6.00 -3.89 7.26
CA VAL A 35 -5.62 -3.10 8.44
C VAL A 35 -6.39 -1.77 8.47
N ILE A 36 -6.49 -1.09 7.34
CA ILE A 36 -7.23 0.18 7.26
C ILE A 36 -8.70 -0.05 7.56
N CYS A 37 -9.30 -1.10 7.01
CA CYS A 37 -10.71 -1.42 7.26
C CYS A 37 -10.95 -1.73 8.72
N GLN A 38 -10.06 -2.44 9.39
CA GLN A 38 -10.17 -2.72 10.82
C GLN A 38 -10.05 -1.47 11.67
N LYS A 39 -9.08 -0.60 11.37
CA LYS A 39 -8.86 0.63 12.13
C LYS A 39 -10.04 1.60 12.00
N GLU A 40 -10.60 1.71 10.82
CA GLU A 40 -11.70 2.65 10.54
C GLU A 40 -13.07 1.99 10.67
N GLN A 41 -13.12 0.70 11.03
CA GLN A 41 -14.35 -0.06 11.16
C GLN A 41 -15.20 -0.03 9.89
N LEU A 42 -14.52 -0.10 8.74
CA LEU A 42 -15.16 -0.09 7.45
C LEU A 42 -15.32 -1.50 6.91
N LYS A 43 -16.32 -1.71 6.07
CA LYS A 43 -16.45 -2.93 5.29
C LYS A 43 -15.79 -2.73 3.94
N VAL A 44 -14.99 -3.71 3.52
CA VAL A 44 -14.45 -3.70 2.17
C VAL A 44 -15.59 -4.07 1.22
N ASN A 45 -16.13 -3.06 0.55
CA ASN A 45 -17.09 -3.27 -0.53
C ASN A 45 -16.30 -3.19 -1.84
N GLY A 46 -15.75 -4.31 -2.27
CA GLY A 46 -15.03 -4.32 -3.52
C GLY A 46 -14.05 -5.47 -3.63
N ASN A 47 -13.58 -5.67 -4.82
CA ASN A 47 -12.62 -6.71 -5.12
C ASN A 47 -11.22 -6.23 -4.69
N PRO A 48 -10.49 -7.00 -3.85
CA PRO A 48 -9.13 -6.64 -3.47
C PRO A 48 -8.19 -6.40 -4.66
N GLU A 49 -8.51 -6.99 -5.81
CA GLU A 49 -7.74 -6.81 -7.03
C GLU A 49 -7.78 -5.38 -7.57
N GLN A 50 -8.73 -4.57 -7.11
CA GLN A 50 -8.85 -3.17 -7.51
C GLN A 50 -8.06 -2.23 -6.62
N LEU A 51 -7.47 -2.74 -5.54
CA LEU A 51 -6.66 -1.94 -4.63
C LEU A 51 -5.25 -1.83 -5.18
N MET A 52 -4.78 -0.61 -5.36
CA MET A 52 -3.48 -0.33 -5.97
C MET A 52 -2.64 0.56 -5.09
N LEU A 53 -1.33 0.37 -5.19
CA LEU A 53 -0.35 1.26 -4.59
C LEU A 53 0.25 2.14 -5.68
N PHE A 54 0.36 3.43 -5.39
CA PHE A 54 0.91 4.41 -6.30
C PHE A 54 2.09 5.11 -5.64
N SER A 55 3.21 5.24 -6.37
CA SER A 55 4.38 5.97 -5.89
C SER A 55 4.36 7.39 -6.46
N PRO A 56 4.10 8.42 -5.64
CA PRO A 56 4.10 9.79 -6.14
C PRO A 56 5.48 10.27 -6.56
N GLU A 57 6.53 9.78 -5.91
CA GLU A 57 7.90 10.14 -6.27
C GLU A 57 8.28 9.64 -7.66
N ARG A 58 7.78 8.46 -8.03
CA ARG A 58 8.04 7.85 -9.34
C ARG A 58 6.93 8.12 -10.34
N GLN A 59 5.83 8.74 -9.88
CA GLN A 59 4.65 9.04 -10.68
C GLN A 59 4.13 7.81 -11.43
N SER A 60 4.10 6.67 -10.71
CA SER A 60 3.76 5.39 -11.32
C SER A 60 3.01 4.50 -10.34
N ILE A 61 2.07 3.73 -10.88
CA ILE A 61 1.41 2.67 -10.12
C ILE A 61 2.41 1.53 -9.95
N ILE A 62 2.48 0.98 -8.74
CA ILE A 62 3.35 -0.16 -8.47
C ILE A 62 2.63 -1.43 -8.94
N PRO A 63 3.20 -2.19 -9.89
CA PRO A 63 2.56 -3.40 -10.40
C PRO A 63 2.37 -4.45 -9.29
N SER A 64 1.26 -5.18 -9.34
CA SER A 64 0.94 -6.19 -8.33
C SER A 64 1.86 -7.40 -8.38
N ASN A 65 2.53 -7.63 -9.51
CA ASN A 65 3.41 -8.79 -9.71
C ASN A 65 4.87 -8.53 -9.35
N THR A 66 5.16 -7.38 -8.76
CA THR A 66 6.52 -7.05 -8.30
C THR A 66 6.56 -6.97 -6.78
N THR A 67 7.73 -6.66 -6.24
CA THR A 67 7.90 -6.40 -4.80
C THR A 67 8.29 -4.94 -4.60
N LEU A 68 8.14 -4.44 -3.38
CA LEU A 68 8.57 -3.07 -3.07
C LEU A 68 10.07 -2.91 -3.26
N GLY A 69 10.84 -3.93 -2.86
CA GLY A 69 12.29 -3.90 -3.04
C GLY A 69 12.70 -3.84 -4.50
N ALA A 70 12.06 -4.64 -5.35
CA ALA A 70 12.36 -4.66 -6.78
C ALA A 70 11.96 -3.34 -7.46
N PHE A 71 10.90 -2.69 -6.97
CA PHE A 71 10.48 -1.39 -7.47
C PHE A 71 11.35 -0.24 -6.96
N GLY A 72 12.17 -0.49 -5.93
CA GLY A 72 13.08 0.50 -5.37
C GLY A 72 12.51 1.33 -4.23
N ILE A 73 11.45 0.87 -3.60
CA ILE A 73 10.85 1.56 -2.45
C ILE A 73 11.73 1.35 -1.22
N LYS A 74 11.96 2.41 -0.47
CA LYS A 74 12.83 2.42 0.71
C LYS A 74 12.09 2.96 1.94
N THR A 75 12.66 2.69 3.11
CA THR A 75 12.17 3.27 4.37
C THR A 75 12.09 4.79 4.24
N GLY A 76 10.97 5.35 4.66
CA GLY A 76 10.72 6.79 4.58
C GLY A 76 9.96 7.23 3.35
N ASP A 77 9.76 6.34 2.39
CA ASP A 77 8.98 6.67 1.20
C ASP A 77 7.50 6.75 1.53
N THR A 78 6.79 7.57 0.77
CA THR A 78 5.33 7.71 0.87
C THR A 78 4.68 7.05 -0.33
N LEU A 79 3.64 6.27 -0.08
CA LEU A 79 2.86 5.61 -1.12
C LEU A 79 1.39 6.00 -0.98
N TYR A 80 0.68 6.06 -2.08
CA TYR A 80 -0.77 6.27 -2.08
C TYR A 80 -1.47 4.95 -2.30
N PHE A 81 -2.57 4.75 -1.59
CA PHE A 81 -3.37 3.54 -1.62
C PHE A 81 -4.82 3.89 -1.97
N GLY A 82 -5.30 3.26 -3.00
CA GLY A 82 -6.69 3.51 -3.43
C GLY A 82 -7.18 2.63 -4.54
#